data_0a46462f6c26d967b9afb82a8fa4ff88
#
_entry.id   0a46462f6c26d967b9afb82a8fa4ff88
#
_cell.length_a   1.000
_cell.length_b   1.000
_cell.length_c   1.000
_cell.angle_alpha   90.00
_cell.angle_beta   90.00
_cell.angle_gamma   90.00
#
_symmetry.space_group_name_H-M   'P 1'
#
loop_
_entity.id
_entity.type
_entity.pdbx_description
1 polymer ?
#
loop_
_entity_poly.entity_id
_entity_poly.type
_entity_poly.pdbx_seq_one_letter_code
_entity_poly.pdbx_strand_id
1 'polypeptide(L)'
;MTMLARLPRRLARLHPPSSRSICATVYRRSDALFTHRDTPYNNPKIAFKFDPPNLKRAEEIISHYPPQYKKAAVIPLLDLGQRQNKGWTSISVMNYVAELLELPPMRVYEVATFYTMFNREPIGTNFVQVCTTTPCMLRGSTEILNTTCSHLGGLKPGETTKDGMFTVIEVECQGACSNAPMMAINDDFYEDLTPETTKALLDAFAKGEKPKPGPQSGRKTSENSAGLTALTSKPYGPGEFCQPEFQ
;
A
#
# COMPACT_ATOMS: atom_id res chain seq x y z
N MET A 1 36.66 19.44 -85.01
CA MET A 1 35.36 20.04 -84.62
C MET A 1 34.72 19.11 -83.63
N THR A 2 34.91 19.39 -82.36
CA THR A 2 34.44 18.50 -81.22
C THR A 2 33.46 19.35 -80.40
N MET A 3 32.18 19.04 -80.47
CA MET A 3 31.14 19.64 -79.61
C MET A 3 31.14 19.08 -78.22
N LEU A 4 31.49 19.90 -77.26
CA LEU A 4 31.33 19.59 -75.83
C LEU A 4 29.91 19.90 -75.42
N ALA A 5 29.12 18.86 -75.15
CA ALA A 5 27.79 18.97 -74.56
C ALA A 5 27.92 19.32 -73.05
N ARG A 6 27.37 20.46 -72.66
CA ARG A 6 27.27 20.88 -71.25
C ARG A 6 26.07 20.18 -70.62
N LEU A 7 26.36 19.34 -69.62
CA LEU A 7 25.35 18.76 -68.67
C LEU A 7 24.81 19.86 -67.76
N PRO A 8 23.51 19.91 -67.47
CA PRO A 8 22.96 20.86 -66.55
C PRO A 8 23.30 20.44 -65.11
N ARG A 9 23.91 21.34 -64.34
CA ARG A 9 24.09 21.21 -62.90
C ARG A 9 22.72 21.19 -62.23
N ARG A 10 22.30 19.99 -61.71
CA ARG A 10 21.20 19.91 -60.78
C ARG A 10 21.64 20.58 -59.48
N LEU A 11 21.03 21.71 -59.16
CA LEU A 11 21.07 22.31 -57.82
C LEU A 11 20.43 21.33 -56.85
N ALA A 12 21.25 20.67 -56.05
CA ALA A 12 20.75 19.91 -54.88
C ALA A 12 20.06 20.91 -53.97
N ARG A 13 18.74 20.80 -53.82
CA ARG A 13 17.99 21.52 -52.79
C ARG A 13 18.51 20.97 -51.45
N LEU A 14 19.29 21.78 -50.76
CA LEU A 14 19.58 21.58 -49.36
C LEU A 14 18.26 21.70 -48.60
N HIS A 15 17.69 20.59 -48.21
CA HIS A 15 16.61 20.60 -47.22
C HIS A 15 17.16 21.24 -45.94
N PRO A 16 16.48 22.26 -45.40
CA PRO A 16 16.88 22.77 -44.11
C PRO A 16 16.85 21.60 -43.07
N PRO A 17 17.78 21.57 -42.15
CA PRO A 17 17.74 20.55 -41.09
C PRO A 17 16.36 20.64 -40.44
N SER A 18 15.62 19.52 -40.45
CA SER A 18 14.38 19.44 -39.71
C SER A 18 14.71 19.81 -38.26
N SER A 19 14.26 20.99 -37.87
CA SER A 19 14.25 21.33 -36.45
C SER A 19 13.47 20.19 -35.76
N ARG A 20 14.19 19.31 -35.08
CA ARG A 20 13.57 18.41 -34.14
C ARG A 20 12.96 19.34 -33.10
N SER A 21 11.69 19.70 -33.29
CA SER A 21 10.91 20.24 -32.21
C SER A 21 11.04 19.20 -31.10
N ILE A 22 11.66 19.59 -30.00
CA ILE A 22 11.52 18.84 -28.74
C ILE A 22 10.02 18.83 -28.54
N CYS A 23 9.40 17.70 -28.91
CA CYS A 23 7.99 17.49 -28.66
C CYS A 23 7.85 17.68 -27.15
N ALA A 24 7.28 18.82 -26.76
CA ALA A 24 6.82 18.97 -25.41
C ALA A 24 5.75 17.90 -25.25
N THR A 25 6.19 16.71 -24.82
CA THR A 25 5.28 15.68 -24.36
C THR A 25 4.34 16.39 -23.42
N VAL A 26 3.06 16.43 -23.80
CA VAL A 26 2.01 16.86 -22.88
C VAL A 26 2.32 16.13 -21.59
N TYR A 27 2.74 16.87 -20.57
CA TYR A 27 3.11 16.33 -19.29
C TYR A 27 1.86 15.63 -18.75
N ARG A 28 1.69 14.35 -19.09
CA ARG A 28 0.73 13.51 -18.37
C ARG A 28 1.25 13.54 -16.96
N ARG A 29 0.51 14.20 -16.10
CA ARG A 29 0.74 14.15 -14.67
C ARG A 29 0.82 12.67 -14.32
N SER A 30 2.03 12.13 -14.22
CA SER A 30 2.20 10.79 -13.69
C SER A 30 1.77 10.88 -12.24
N ASP A 31 0.90 10.00 -11.80
CA ASP A 31 0.53 9.85 -10.40
C ASP A 31 1.74 9.55 -9.49
N ALA A 32 2.91 9.31 -10.11
CA ALA A 32 4.19 9.11 -9.45
C ALA A 32 4.80 10.37 -8.80
N LEU A 33 4.36 11.58 -9.16
CA LEU A 33 4.79 12.80 -8.50
C LEU A 33 3.80 13.15 -7.39
N PHE A 34 4.11 12.75 -6.18
CA PHE A 34 3.35 13.03 -4.97
C PHE A 34 3.50 14.50 -4.54
N THR A 35 3.07 15.41 -5.39
CA THR A 35 3.03 16.84 -5.04
C THR A 35 1.73 17.13 -4.30
N HIS A 36 1.85 17.53 -3.04
CA HIS A 36 0.70 17.96 -2.26
C HIS A 36 0.03 19.18 -2.91
N ARG A 37 -1.28 19.18 -2.97
CA ARG A 37 -2.12 20.29 -3.37
C ARG A 37 -3.13 20.57 -2.30
N ASP A 38 -3.20 21.81 -1.86
CA ASP A 38 -4.15 22.22 -0.84
C ASP A 38 -5.59 21.94 -1.30
N THR A 39 -6.32 21.26 -0.45
CA THR A 39 -7.75 21.02 -0.57
C THR A 39 -8.49 21.63 0.63
N PRO A 40 -9.82 21.81 0.57
CA PRO A 40 -10.57 22.31 1.72
C PRO A 40 -10.39 21.48 3.00
N TYR A 41 -10.16 20.17 2.86
CA TYR A 41 -10.02 19.23 3.99
C TYR A 41 -8.56 18.84 4.29
N ASN A 42 -7.63 19.14 3.40
CA ASN A 42 -6.20 18.79 3.56
C ASN A 42 -5.32 19.97 3.15
N ASN A 43 -5.01 20.83 4.10
CA ASN A 43 -4.13 21.96 3.91
C ASN A 43 -3.42 22.32 5.23
N PRO A 44 -2.27 23.02 5.19
CA PRO A 44 -1.49 23.34 6.38
C PRO A 44 -2.18 24.28 7.39
N LYS A 45 -3.28 24.93 6.99
CA LYS A 45 -4.04 25.84 7.87
C LYS A 45 -4.94 25.10 8.86
N ILE A 46 -5.25 23.82 8.59
CA ILE A 46 -6.02 22.98 9.49
C ILE A 46 -5.08 22.54 10.61
N ALA A 47 -5.29 23.05 11.81
CA ALA A 47 -4.44 22.71 12.95
C ALA A 47 -4.64 21.24 13.36
N PHE A 48 -3.53 20.54 13.60
CA PHE A 48 -3.51 19.23 14.23
C PHE A 48 -2.60 19.27 15.44
N LYS A 49 -3.03 18.61 16.51
CA LYS A 49 -2.23 18.33 17.71
C LYS A 49 -2.66 17.00 18.29
N PHE A 50 -1.73 16.29 18.90
CA PHE A 50 -2.10 15.10 19.66
C PHE A 50 -2.97 15.46 20.86
N ASP A 51 -4.00 14.66 21.09
CA ASP A 51 -4.77 14.69 22.32
C ASP A 51 -3.87 14.36 23.52
N PRO A 52 -4.21 14.79 24.75
CA PRO A 52 -3.36 14.54 25.92
C PRO A 52 -2.93 13.08 26.11
N PRO A 53 -3.81 12.06 25.91
CA PRO A 53 -3.39 10.65 25.96
C PRO A 53 -2.38 10.28 24.87
N ASN A 54 -2.62 10.75 23.63
CA ASN A 54 -1.73 10.46 22.51
C ASN A 54 -0.42 11.24 22.60
N LEU A 55 -0.43 12.44 23.15
CA LEU A 55 0.81 13.18 23.42
C LEU A 55 1.70 12.42 24.41
N LYS A 56 1.13 11.92 25.51
CA LYS A 56 1.84 11.08 26.46
C LYS A 56 2.40 9.81 25.80
N ARG A 57 1.60 9.18 24.93
CA ARG A 57 2.04 8.01 24.16
C ARG A 57 3.15 8.36 23.17
N ALA A 58 3.08 9.52 22.55
CA ALA A 58 4.14 10.02 21.64
C ALA A 58 5.46 10.24 22.38
N GLU A 59 5.42 10.82 23.57
CA GLU A 59 6.60 11.02 24.44
C GLU A 59 7.21 9.67 24.85
N GLU A 60 6.38 8.70 25.21
CA GLU A 60 6.81 7.34 25.50
C GLU A 60 7.50 6.68 24.30
N ILE A 61 6.90 6.78 23.10
CA ILE A 61 7.49 6.25 21.86
C ILE A 61 8.86 6.89 21.59
N ILE A 62 8.97 8.21 21.72
CA ILE A 62 10.24 8.91 21.53
C ILE A 62 11.29 8.45 22.53
N SER A 63 10.91 8.18 23.78
CA SER A 63 11.83 7.74 24.82
C SER A 63 12.46 6.37 24.57
N HIS A 64 11.89 5.55 23.69
CA HIS A 64 12.48 4.28 23.28
C HIS A 64 13.75 4.43 22.42
N TYR A 65 14.01 5.61 21.91
CA TYR A 65 15.16 5.91 21.04
C TYR A 65 16.18 6.80 21.73
N PRO A 66 17.47 6.65 21.45
CA PRO A 66 18.49 7.57 21.96
C PRO A 66 18.20 9.02 21.53
N PRO A 67 18.51 10.02 22.37
CA PRO A 67 18.16 11.44 22.07
C PRO A 67 18.63 11.95 20.70
N GLN A 68 19.81 11.49 20.24
CA GLN A 68 20.36 11.87 18.93
C GLN A 68 19.66 11.16 17.74
N TYR A 69 18.84 10.13 18.02
CA TYR A 69 18.13 9.33 17.02
C TYR A 69 16.61 9.40 17.15
N LYS A 70 16.06 10.43 17.81
CA LYS A 70 14.61 10.59 17.96
C LYS A 70 13.85 10.60 16.62
N LYS A 71 14.54 10.90 15.50
CA LYS A 71 13.99 10.74 14.14
C LYS A 71 13.49 9.34 13.81
N ALA A 72 13.98 8.30 14.50
CA ALA A 72 13.50 6.93 14.31
C ALA A 72 12.03 6.74 14.72
N ALA A 73 11.49 7.65 15.54
CA ALA A 73 10.09 7.64 15.94
C ALA A 73 9.10 8.15 14.86
N VAL A 74 9.56 8.56 13.65
CA VAL A 74 8.68 9.12 12.61
C VAL A 74 7.55 8.15 12.25
N ILE A 75 7.87 6.88 11.97
CA ILE A 75 6.87 5.88 11.56
C ILE A 75 5.80 5.65 12.64
N PRO A 76 6.15 5.32 13.89
CA PRO A 76 5.14 5.10 14.91
C PRO A 76 4.36 6.38 15.30
N LEU A 77 4.95 7.57 15.17
CA LEU A 77 4.22 8.81 15.41
C LEU A 77 3.26 9.17 14.27
N LEU A 78 3.63 8.87 13.02
CA LEU A 78 2.71 9.01 11.89
C LEU A 78 1.54 8.03 12.02
N ASP A 79 1.78 6.79 12.46
CA ASP A 79 0.71 5.82 12.71
C ASP A 79 -0.23 6.30 13.82
N LEU A 80 0.33 6.79 14.94
CA LEU A 80 -0.47 7.37 16.03
C LEU A 80 -1.30 8.57 15.54
N GLY A 81 -0.69 9.45 14.72
CA GLY A 81 -1.39 10.58 14.13
C GLY A 81 -2.48 10.18 13.15
N GLN A 82 -2.22 9.18 12.32
CA GLN A 82 -3.20 8.60 11.41
C GLN A 82 -4.42 8.04 12.14
N ARG A 83 -4.19 7.29 13.22
CA ARG A 83 -5.25 6.73 14.06
C ARG A 83 -6.12 7.83 14.70
N GLN A 84 -5.50 8.87 15.22
CA GLN A 84 -6.23 10.01 15.78
C GLN A 84 -6.98 10.80 14.70
N ASN A 85 -6.44 10.90 13.50
CA ASN A 85 -7.03 11.61 12.37
C ASN A 85 -7.95 10.73 11.49
N LYS A 86 -8.73 9.86 12.11
CA LYS A 86 -9.74 9.01 11.44
C LYS A 86 -9.16 8.12 10.32
N GLY A 87 -7.99 7.55 10.56
CA GLY A 87 -7.38 6.56 9.67
C GLY A 87 -6.59 7.13 8.49
N TRP A 88 -6.35 8.46 8.42
CA TRP A 88 -5.55 9.03 7.35
C TRP A 88 -4.58 10.11 7.85
N THR A 89 -3.50 10.30 7.12
CA THR A 89 -2.38 11.19 7.49
C THR A 89 -2.45 12.47 6.66
N SER A 90 -3.01 13.56 7.24
CA SER A 90 -3.07 14.87 6.61
C SER A 90 -1.71 15.55 6.60
N ILE A 91 -1.57 16.60 5.75
CA ILE A 91 -0.35 17.44 5.75
C ILE A 91 -0.08 18.05 7.14
N SER A 92 -1.13 18.36 7.89
CA SER A 92 -1.02 18.94 9.24
C SER A 92 -0.51 17.93 10.26
N VAL A 93 -0.89 16.65 10.15
CA VAL A 93 -0.33 15.55 10.95
C VAL A 93 1.16 15.42 10.68
N MET A 94 1.55 15.40 9.40
CA MET A 94 2.96 15.30 9.01
C MET A 94 3.79 16.47 9.53
N ASN A 95 3.27 17.70 9.43
CA ASN A 95 3.93 18.91 9.92
C ASN A 95 4.10 18.87 11.44
N TYR A 96 3.06 18.44 12.16
CA TYR A 96 3.11 18.36 13.62
C TYR A 96 4.12 17.30 14.09
N VAL A 97 4.18 16.14 13.43
CA VAL A 97 5.19 15.11 13.71
C VAL A 97 6.61 15.64 13.43
N ALA A 98 6.78 16.40 12.33
CA ALA A 98 8.06 17.04 12.01
C ALA A 98 8.49 18.03 13.10
N GLU A 99 7.58 18.87 13.56
CA GLU A 99 7.82 19.82 14.64
C GLU A 99 8.21 19.10 15.95
N LEU A 100 7.44 18.08 16.34
CA LEU A 100 7.68 17.32 17.56
C LEU A 100 9.06 16.61 17.57
N LEU A 101 9.51 16.16 16.42
CA LEU A 101 10.81 15.49 16.25
C LEU A 101 11.95 16.44 15.86
N GLU A 102 11.67 17.75 15.72
CA GLU A 102 12.62 18.78 15.27
C GLU A 102 13.26 18.43 13.91
N LEU A 103 12.43 17.91 12.97
CA LEU A 103 12.85 17.53 11.63
C LEU A 103 12.33 18.52 10.59
N PRO A 104 13.05 18.69 9.47
CA PRO A 104 12.47 19.36 8.30
C PRO A 104 11.23 18.59 7.83
N PRO A 105 10.09 19.27 7.54
CA PRO A 105 8.84 18.63 7.13
C PRO A 105 9.03 17.66 5.95
N MET A 106 9.91 17.96 5.01
CA MET A 106 10.21 17.11 3.85
C MET A 106 10.62 15.70 4.27
N ARG A 107 11.37 15.54 5.36
CA ARG A 107 11.80 14.21 5.84
C ARG A 107 10.64 13.35 6.32
N VAL A 108 9.60 13.98 6.85
CA VAL A 108 8.37 13.29 7.24
C VAL A 108 7.52 12.97 6.01
N TYR A 109 7.45 13.90 5.04
CA TYR A 109 6.73 13.66 3.78
C TYR A 109 7.33 12.50 2.98
N GLU A 110 8.66 12.38 2.93
CA GLU A 110 9.35 11.24 2.30
C GLU A 110 8.87 9.91 2.90
N VAL A 111 8.80 9.81 4.22
CA VAL A 111 8.34 8.61 4.92
C VAL A 111 6.86 8.34 4.65
N ALA A 112 6.01 9.37 4.78
CA ALA A 112 4.57 9.23 4.56
C ALA A 112 4.19 8.86 3.12
N THR A 113 5.03 9.22 2.15
CA THR A 113 4.81 8.86 0.74
C THR A 113 5.44 7.53 0.34
N PHE A 114 6.50 7.13 1.00
CA PHE A 114 7.18 5.87 0.72
C PHE A 114 6.43 4.65 1.27
N TYR A 115 5.96 4.72 2.50
CA TYR A 115 5.29 3.60 3.16
C TYR A 115 3.78 3.60 2.85
N THR A 116 3.31 2.55 2.20
CA THR A 116 1.90 2.41 1.76
C THR A 116 0.89 2.29 2.90
N MET A 117 1.34 2.02 4.11
CA MET A 117 0.49 2.00 5.30
C MET A 117 -0.10 3.38 5.66
N PHE A 118 0.49 4.46 5.15
CA PHE A 118 0.01 5.82 5.40
C PHE A 118 -0.98 6.26 4.33
N ASN A 119 -2.24 6.36 4.72
CA ASN A 119 -3.31 6.88 3.87
C ASN A 119 -3.21 8.41 3.82
N ARG A 120 -2.96 8.98 2.65
CA ARG A 120 -2.81 10.43 2.48
C ARG A 120 -4.11 11.14 2.12
N GLU A 121 -5.16 10.37 1.87
CA GLU A 121 -6.51 10.82 1.61
C GLU A 121 -7.46 10.23 2.65
N PRO A 122 -8.60 10.88 2.92
CA PRO A 122 -9.61 10.35 3.83
C PRO A 122 -10.08 8.97 3.39
N ILE A 123 -10.20 8.07 4.35
CA ILE A 123 -10.74 6.72 4.16
C ILE A 123 -12.04 6.54 4.94
N GLY A 124 -12.78 5.49 4.59
CA GLY A 124 -13.97 5.08 5.35
C GLY A 124 -13.64 4.50 6.73
N THR A 125 -14.66 4.36 7.54
CA THR A 125 -14.53 3.78 8.90
C THR A 125 -13.94 2.37 8.87
N ASN A 126 -14.29 1.59 7.84
CA ASN A 126 -13.77 0.25 7.59
C ASN A 126 -12.88 0.28 6.35
N PHE A 127 -11.58 0.14 6.55
CA PHE A 127 -10.60 0.12 5.49
C PHE A 127 -10.33 -1.33 5.08
N VAL A 128 -10.83 -1.70 3.90
CA VAL A 128 -10.76 -3.08 3.37
C VAL A 128 -9.62 -3.18 2.37
N GLN A 129 -8.66 -4.02 2.66
CA GLN A 129 -7.45 -4.24 1.88
C GLN A 129 -7.44 -5.68 1.37
N VAL A 130 -7.66 -5.88 0.08
CA VAL A 130 -7.71 -7.22 -0.52
C VAL A 130 -6.36 -7.55 -1.15
N CYS A 131 -5.72 -8.62 -0.69
CA CYS A 131 -4.46 -9.09 -1.27
C CYS A 131 -4.72 -9.83 -2.59
N THR A 132 -4.06 -9.40 -3.66
CA THR A 132 -4.19 -9.99 -5.01
C THR A 132 -2.88 -10.53 -5.57
N THR A 133 -1.83 -10.63 -4.74
CA THR A 133 -0.54 -11.20 -5.15
C THR A 133 -0.63 -12.71 -5.36
N THR A 134 0.40 -13.27 -5.98
CA THR A 134 0.37 -14.60 -6.59
C THR A 134 -0.30 -15.72 -5.76
N PRO A 135 0.03 -15.97 -4.48
CA PRO A 135 -0.64 -17.04 -3.74
C PRO A 135 -2.14 -16.81 -3.55
N CYS A 136 -2.52 -15.56 -3.24
CA CYS A 136 -3.94 -15.19 -3.11
C CYS A 136 -4.65 -15.26 -4.46
N MET A 137 -4.02 -14.83 -5.55
CA MET A 137 -4.55 -14.92 -6.90
C MET A 137 -4.83 -16.37 -7.30
N LEU A 138 -3.87 -17.27 -7.06
CA LEU A 138 -4.03 -18.70 -7.32
C LEU A 138 -5.17 -19.35 -6.51
N ARG A 139 -5.49 -18.77 -5.37
CA ARG A 139 -6.57 -19.19 -4.48
C ARG A 139 -7.88 -18.42 -4.68
N GLY A 140 -8.00 -17.63 -5.75
CA GLY A 140 -9.23 -16.97 -6.16
C GLY A 140 -9.43 -15.55 -5.60
N SER A 141 -8.38 -14.82 -5.22
CA SER A 141 -8.53 -13.46 -4.66
C SER A 141 -9.18 -12.46 -5.63
N THR A 142 -9.08 -12.68 -6.94
CA THR A 142 -9.79 -11.85 -7.93
C THR A 142 -11.30 -11.96 -7.74
N GLU A 143 -11.82 -13.16 -7.44
CA GLU A 143 -13.24 -13.35 -7.14
C GLU A 143 -13.63 -12.67 -5.81
N ILE A 144 -12.75 -12.73 -4.80
CA ILE A 144 -12.95 -12.04 -3.52
C ILE A 144 -13.01 -10.53 -3.73
N LEU A 145 -12.07 -9.95 -4.50
CA LEU A 145 -12.07 -8.52 -4.81
C LEU A 145 -13.35 -8.11 -5.56
N ASN A 146 -13.72 -8.85 -6.59
CA ASN A 146 -14.94 -8.58 -7.36
C ASN A 146 -16.20 -8.70 -6.48
N THR A 147 -16.25 -9.69 -5.60
CA THR A 147 -17.35 -9.89 -4.65
C THR A 147 -17.44 -8.72 -3.68
N THR A 148 -16.30 -8.29 -3.12
CA THR A 148 -16.20 -7.13 -2.22
C THR A 148 -16.71 -5.87 -2.91
N CYS A 149 -16.19 -5.56 -4.09
CA CYS A 149 -16.57 -4.38 -4.86
C CYS A 149 -18.06 -4.38 -5.25
N SER A 150 -18.56 -5.52 -5.71
CA SER A 150 -19.97 -5.66 -6.12
C SER A 150 -20.93 -5.55 -4.93
N HIS A 151 -20.58 -6.19 -3.81
CA HIS A 151 -21.40 -6.17 -2.58
C HIS A 151 -21.52 -4.76 -1.97
N LEU A 152 -20.48 -3.96 -2.09
CA LEU A 152 -20.45 -2.57 -1.61
C LEU A 152 -20.97 -1.54 -2.63
N GLY A 153 -21.79 -1.97 -3.59
CA GLY A 153 -22.47 -1.09 -4.53
C GLY A 153 -21.71 -0.81 -5.82
N GLY A 154 -20.81 -1.69 -6.23
CA GLY A 154 -20.06 -1.60 -7.49
C GLY A 154 -18.87 -0.63 -7.41
N LEU A 155 -18.24 -0.52 -6.25
CA LEU A 155 -17.01 0.28 -6.07
C LEU A 155 -15.89 -0.21 -6.97
N LYS A 156 -15.00 0.70 -7.31
CA LYS A 156 -13.68 0.36 -7.86
C LYS A 156 -12.64 0.36 -6.74
N PRO A 157 -11.58 -0.44 -6.86
CA PRO A 157 -10.45 -0.34 -5.95
C PRO A 157 -9.92 1.10 -5.86
N GLY A 158 -9.74 1.60 -4.64
CA GLY A 158 -9.38 2.98 -4.34
C GLY A 158 -10.57 3.91 -4.04
N GLU A 159 -11.80 3.44 -4.17
CA GLU A 159 -13.00 4.25 -3.89
C GLU A 159 -13.57 3.98 -2.50
N THR A 160 -14.29 4.99 -2.00
CA THR A 160 -15.02 4.92 -0.72
C THR A 160 -16.52 4.92 -0.99
N THR A 161 -17.28 4.15 -0.21
CA THR A 161 -18.75 4.15 -0.27
C THR A 161 -19.31 5.54 0.01
N LYS A 162 -20.47 5.85 -0.57
CA LYS A 162 -21.12 7.18 -0.43
C LYS A 162 -21.45 7.53 1.01
N ASP A 163 -21.68 6.54 1.85
CA ASP A 163 -21.93 6.68 3.28
C ASP A 163 -20.65 6.86 4.11
N GLY A 164 -19.46 6.72 3.49
CA GLY A 164 -18.18 6.82 4.17
C GLY A 164 -17.86 5.62 5.07
N MET A 165 -18.58 4.51 4.96
CA MET A 165 -18.36 3.35 5.82
C MET A 165 -17.19 2.48 5.36
N PHE A 166 -17.04 2.25 4.05
CA PHE A 166 -16.03 1.37 3.51
C PHE A 166 -15.16 2.07 2.47
N THR A 167 -13.86 1.82 2.56
CA THR A 167 -12.90 2.09 1.48
C THR A 167 -12.27 0.76 1.09
N VAL A 168 -12.29 0.42 -0.19
CA VAL A 168 -11.72 -0.83 -0.71
C VAL A 168 -10.46 -0.50 -1.50
N ILE A 169 -9.35 -1.16 -1.17
CA ILE A 169 -8.14 -1.09 -1.97
C ILE A 169 -7.61 -2.49 -2.28
N GLU A 170 -6.93 -2.58 -3.40
CA GLU A 170 -6.09 -3.72 -3.75
C GLU A 170 -4.71 -3.50 -3.16
N VAL A 171 -4.16 -4.52 -2.51
CA VAL A 171 -2.85 -4.44 -1.86
C VAL A 171 -1.94 -5.58 -2.28
N GLU A 172 -0.64 -5.33 -2.09
CA GLU A 172 0.39 -6.34 -2.21
C GLU A 172 0.33 -7.34 -1.04
N CYS A 173 1.23 -8.33 -1.05
CA CYS A 173 1.23 -9.41 -0.08
C CYS A 173 1.29 -8.92 1.37
N GLN A 174 0.30 -9.32 2.17
CA GLN A 174 0.19 -9.01 3.59
C GLN A 174 0.79 -10.10 4.50
N GLY A 175 1.39 -11.15 3.91
CA GLY A 175 2.09 -12.19 4.65
C GLY A 175 1.26 -13.38 5.11
N ALA A 176 -0.05 -13.43 4.85
CA ALA A 176 -0.93 -14.54 5.22
C ALA A 176 -1.13 -15.57 4.09
N CYS A 177 -0.11 -15.80 3.27
CA CYS A 177 -0.19 -16.62 2.05
C CYS A 177 -0.60 -18.07 2.30
N SER A 178 -0.24 -18.64 3.45
CA SER A 178 -0.59 -20.02 3.81
C SER A 178 -2.10 -20.24 3.98
N ASN A 179 -2.84 -19.20 4.29
CA ASN A 179 -4.29 -19.20 4.46
C ASN A 179 -4.98 -18.32 3.41
N ALA A 180 -4.42 -18.26 2.22
CA ALA A 180 -5.00 -17.52 1.10
C ALA A 180 -6.34 -18.11 0.64
N PRO A 181 -7.28 -17.30 0.10
CA PRO A 181 -7.19 -15.86 -0.07
C PRO A 181 -7.49 -15.09 1.22
N MET A 182 -6.98 -13.85 1.33
CA MET A 182 -7.13 -13.04 2.50
C MET A 182 -7.47 -11.59 2.19
N MET A 183 -8.11 -10.93 3.14
CA MET A 183 -8.22 -9.48 3.21
C MET A 183 -7.93 -8.99 4.63
N ALA A 184 -7.41 -7.76 4.75
CA ALA A 184 -7.36 -7.07 6.02
C ALA A 184 -8.52 -6.07 6.09
N ILE A 185 -9.17 -5.99 7.24
CA ILE A 185 -10.14 -4.94 7.54
C ILE A 185 -9.62 -4.18 8.75
N ASN A 186 -9.26 -2.94 8.55
CA ASN A 186 -8.53 -2.13 9.51
C ASN A 186 -7.20 -2.83 9.92
N ASP A 187 -7.07 -3.27 11.18
CA ASP A 187 -5.86 -3.91 11.70
C ASP A 187 -5.93 -5.45 11.69
N ASP A 188 -7.09 -6.03 11.37
CA ASP A 188 -7.31 -7.46 11.52
C ASP A 188 -7.30 -8.18 10.17
N PHE A 189 -6.70 -9.39 10.16
CA PHE A 189 -6.65 -10.26 9.01
C PHE A 189 -7.82 -11.24 9.02
N TYR A 190 -8.45 -11.41 7.86
CA TYR A 190 -9.48 -12.41 7.58
C TYR A 190 -8.98 -13.28 6.45
N GLU A 191 -8.85 -14.57 6.72
CA GLU A 191 -8.14 -15.52 5.89
C GLU A 191 -9.06 -16.67 5.46
N ASP A 192 -8.61 -17.53 4.53
CA ASP A 192 -9.42 -18.63 3.96
C ASP A 192 -10.79 -18.16 3.45
N LEU A 193 -10.80 -17.04 2.74
CA LEU A 193 -12.03 -16.39 2.31
C LEU A 193 -12.71 -17.16 1.18
N THR A 194 -14.05 -17.13 1.23
CA THR A 194 -14.92 -17.47 0.12
C THR A 194 -15.81 -16.28 -0.21
N PRO A 195 -16.47 -16.23 -1.38
CA PRO A 195 -17.43 -15.17 -1.68
C PRO A 195 -18.52 -15.02 -0.61
N GLU A 196 -18.99 -16.11 -0.02
CA GLU A 196 -20.04 -16.14 1.00
C GLU A 196 -19.52 -15.56 2.31
N THR A 197 -18.35 -16.01 2.78
CA THR A 197 -17.75 -15.50 4.02
C THR A 197 -17.36 -14.02 3.88
N THR A 198 -16.92 -13.61 2.70
CA THR A 198 -16.60 -12.20 2.41
C THR A 198 -17.83 -11.31 2.58
N LYS A 199 -18.98 -11.69 2.00
CA LYS A 199 -20.24 -10.93 2.16
C LYS A 199 -20.67 -10.88 3.61
N ALA A 200 -20.64 -12.01 4.31
CA ALA A 200 -21.01 -12.08 5.73
C ALA A 200 -20.14 -11.17 6.61
N LEU A 201 -18.82 -11.11 6.33
CA LEU A 201 -17.90 -10.21 7.03
C LEU A 201 -18.27 -8.75 6.78
N LEU A 202 -18.48 -8.35 5.52
CA LEU A 202 -18.84 -6.98 5.17
C LEU A 202 -20.17 -6.56 5.80
N ASP A 203 -21.17 -7.44 5.82
CA ASP A 203 -22.47 -7.19 6.45
C ASP A 203 -22.35 -7.04 7.97
N ALA A 204 -21.49 -7.82 8.62
CA ALA A 204 -21.22 -7.69 10.04
C ALA A 204 -20.54 -6.34 10.38
N PHE A 205 -19.55 -5.95 9.61
CA PHE A 205 -18.90 -4.63 9.77
C PHE A 205 -19.87 -3.47 9.48
N ALA A 206 -20.76 -3.61 8.51
CA ALA A 206 -21.82 -2.63 8.25
C ALA A 206 -22.76 -2.44 9.44
N LYS A 207 -23.00 -3.49 10.23
CA LYS A 207 -23.79 -3.44 11.48
C LYS A 207 -22.97 -2.95 12.68
N GLY A 208 -21.67 -2.69 12.51
CA GLY A 208 -20.77 -2.32 13.61
C GLY A 208 -20.29 -3.50 14.46
N GLU A 209 -20.50 -4.73 13.98
CA GLU A 209 -19.98 -5.93 14.61
C GLU A 209 -18.51 -6.13 14.23
N LYS A 210 -17.74 -6.76 15.11
CA LYS A 210 -16.35 -7.13 14.85
C LYS A 210 -16.22 -8.65 14.83
N PRO A 211 -16.31 -9.31 13.67
CA PRO A 211 -16.12 -10.74 13.56
C PRO A 211 -14.75 -11.18 14.07
N LYS A 212 -14.64 -12.45 14.45
CA LYS A 212 -13.37 -13.02 14.90
C LYS A 212 -12.34 -12.99 13.78
N PRO A 213 -11.17 -12.35 13.97
CA PRO A 213 -10.08 -12.37 12.99
C PRO A 213 -9.51 -13.77 12.78
N GLY A 214 -8.77 -13.91 11.69
CA GLY A 214 -8.08 -15.13 11.32
C GLY A 214 -8.84 -15.97 10.30
N PRO A 215 -8.52 -17.26 10.19
CA PRO A 215 -9.13 -18.17 9.21
C PRO A 215 -10.63 -18.30 9.39
N GLN A 216 -11.39 -18.00 8.34
CA GLN A 216 -12.85 -18.10 8.35
C GLN A 216 -13.34 -19.55 8.09
N SER A 217 -12.42 -20.44 7.70
CA SER A 217 -12.68 -21.89 7.57
C SER A 217 -12.77 -22.63 8.91
N GLY A 218 -12.45 -21.96 10.02
CA GLY A 218 -12.41 -22.57 11.36
C GLY A 218 -11.11 -23.30 11.69
N ARG A 219 -10.12 -23.32 10.78
CA ARG A 219 -8.80 -23.88 11.13
C ARG A 219 -8.12 -23.04 12.21
N LYS A 220 -7.24 -23.65 12.99
CA LYS A 220 -6.53 -22.99 14.10
C LYS A 220 -5.06 -22.69 13.79
N THR A 221 -4.53 -23.23 12.70
CA THR A 221 -3.13 -23.16 12.31
C THR A 221 -3.01 -22.93 10.80
N SER A 222 -1.81 -22.61 10.34
CA SER A 222 -1.47 -22.54 8.91
C SER A 222 -1.16 -23.91 8.30
N GLU A 223 -1.37 -25.00 9.02
CA GLU A 223 -1.14 -26.35 8.52
C GLU A 223 -2.07 -26.68 7.35
N ASN A 224 -1.53 -27.38 6.36
CA ASN A 224 -2.30 -27.86 5.22
C ASN A 224 -3.49 -28.70 5.70
N SER A 225 -4.66 -28.54 5.08
CA SER A 225 -5.86 -29.35 5.40
C SER A 225 -5.67 -30.86 5.20
N ALA A 226 -4.72 -31.26 4.34
CA ALA A 226 -4.30 -32.65 4.17
C ALA A 226 -3.34 -33.16 5.26
N GLY A 227 -3.02 -32.36 6.26
CA GLY A 227 -2.05 -32.66 7.30
C GLY A 227 -0.60 -32.46 6.83
N LEU A 228 0.32 -33.10 7.52
CA LEU A 228 1.75 -33.05 7.19
C LEU A 228 2.01 -33.77 5.87
N THR A 229 2.45 -33.04 4.86
CA THR A 229 2.75 -33.58 3.51
C THR A 229 4.26 -33.70 3.24
N ALA A 230 5.09 -33.15 4.13
CA ALA A 230 6.54 -33.22 4.07
C ALA A 230 7.11 -33.66 5.42
N LEU A 231 8.34 -34.15 5.42
CA LEU A 231 9.03 -34.63 6.62
C LEU A 231 8.22 -35.69 7.41
N THR A 232 7.47 -36.52 6.69
CA THR A 232 6.61 -37.57 7.27
C THR A 232 7.37 -38.85 7.62
N SER A 233 8.60 -38.99 7.12
CA SER A 233 9.51 -40.07 7.43
C SER A 233 10.60 -39.63 8.40
N LYS A 234 11.19 -40.60 9.10
CA LYS A 234 12.36 -40.31 9.95
C LYS A 234 13.46 -39.73 9.07
N PRO A 235 14.08 -38.59 9.49
CA PRO A 235 15.22 -38.04 8.75
C PRO A 235 16.30 -39.10 8.60
N TYR A 236 16.87 -39.23 7.41
CA TYR A 236 18.12 -39.94 7.24
C TYR A 236 19.22 -39.19 8.00
N GLY A 237 20.09 -39.91 8.67
CA GLY A 237 21.20 -39.29 9.40
C GLY A 237 22.16 -38.52 8.51
N PRO A 238 23.24 -37.99 9.06
CA PRO A 238 24.27 -37.34 8.25
C PRO A 238 24.66 -38.25 7.11
N GLY A 239 24.41 -37.80 5.88
CA GLY A 239 24.67 -38.54 4.68
C GLY A 239 25.89 -37.98 3.92
N GLU A 240 26.13 -38.49 2.72
CA GLU A 240 27.20 -38.06 1.83
C GLU A 240 27.23 -36.55 1.49
N PHE A 241 26.04 -35.87 1.69
CA PHE A 241 25.89 -34.44 1.47
C PHE A 241 26.33 -33.61 2.68
N CYS A 242 26.58 -34.22 3.83
CA CYS A 242 27.12 -33.50 4.97
C CYS A 242 28.63 -33.29 4.78
N GLN A 243 29.08 -32.10 5.15
CA GLN A 243 30.53 -31.85 5.17
C GLN A 243 31.20 -32.83 6.16
N PRO A 244 32.41 -33.34 5.85
CA PRO A 244 33.08 -34.34 6.69
C PRO A 244 33.21 -33.95 8.16
N GLU A 245 33.28 -32.67 8.44
CA GLU A 245 33.39 -32.10 9.80
C GLU A 245 32.11 -32.31 10.65
N PHE A 246 30.98 -32.64 9.99
CA PHE A 246 29.65 -32.81 10.65
C PHE A 246 29.09 -34.24 10.48
N GLN A 247 29.86 -35.18 9.99
CA GLN A 247 29.48 -36.58 9.87
C GLN A 247 29.71 -37.37 11.17
#